data_47d1107608271a76fec394d1124adc68
#
_entry.id   47d1107608271a76fec394d1124adc68
#
_cell.length_a   1.000
_cell.length_b   1.000
_cell.length_c   1.000
_cell.angle_alpha   90.00
_cell.angle_beta   90.00
_cell.angle_gamma   90.00
#
_symmetry.space_group_name_H-M   'P 1'
#
loop_
_entity.id
_entity.type
_entity.pdbx_description
1 polymer ?
#
loop_
_entity_poly.entity_id
_entity_poly.type
_entity_poly.pdbx_seq_one_letter_code
_entity_poly.pdbx_strand_id
1 'polypeptide(L)'
;MAIIIDGKKVSQEIKDEVKEKVAALKAKGIETTLAVIQVGNDPASTVYVGNKKKACEYTGIRSLAYEIPEETTEEELLKLVHSLNDRDDVDGILVQLPLPKHINEDRVIQAISPAKDVDGFHPQSVGALSIGEPGFVSCTPAGIIELLKRYNIQIDGKECVIIGRSNIVGKPVSMLLLRENGTVTVCHSHTADLKEVTRRADILVVAIGRAKFVTADYIKEGAAVIDVGMDRDENGKLCGDVDFESAVEKAGAITPVPGGVGPMTIAMLMNNCVYSAGLKLED
;
A
#
# COMPACT_ATOMS: atom_id res chain seq x y z
N MET A 1 11.29 9.21 -24.58
CA MET A 1 9.96 8.69 -24.18
C MET A 1 10.11 8.01 -22.83
N ALA A 2 9.30 8.36 -21.86
CA ALA A 2 9.34 7.75 -20.53
C ALA A 2 8.97 6.26 -20.56
N ILE A 3 9.55 5.47 -19.69
CA ILE A 3 9.14 4.10 -19.43
C ILE A 3 7.83 4.16 -18.63
N ILE A 4 6.78 3.53 -19.13
CA ILE A 4 5.52 3.40 -18.37
C ILE A 4 5.63 2.22 -17.42
N ILE A 5 5.55 2.51 -16.13
CA ILE A 5 5.63 1.50 -15.07
C ILE A 5 4.25 0.85 -14.91
N ASP A 6 4.05 -0.29 -15.55
CA ASP A 6 2.78 -1.04 -15.52
C ASP A 6 2.62 -1.84 -14.23
N GLY A 7 1.94 -1.24 -13.27
CA GLY A 7 1.66 -1.88 -12.00
C GLY A 7 0.65 -3.02 -12.07
N LYS A 8 -0.22 -3.04 -13.09
CA LYS A 8 -1.12 -4.19 -13.31
C LYS A 8 -0.33 -5.44 -13.64
N LYS A 9 0.65 -5.31 -14.55
CA LYS A 9 1.54 -6.41 -14.93
C LYS A 9 2.31 -6.93 -13.71
N VAL A 10 3.01 -6.05 -13.00
CA VAL A 10 3.81 -6.42 -11.81
C VAL A 10 2.93 -7.02 -10.70
N SER A 11 1.76 -6.43 -10.44
CA SER A 11 0.79 -6.97 -9.49
C SER A 11 0.34 -8.38 -9.85
N GLN A 12 0.20 -8.70 -11.15
CA GLN A 12 -0.16 -10.04 -11.59
C GLN A 12 0.99 -11.02 -11.34
N GLU A 13 2.22 -10.65 -11.69
CA GLU A 13 3.42 -11.46 -11.43
C GLU A 13 3.56 -11.80 -9.94
N ILE A 14 3.39 -10.81 -9.05
CA ILE A 14 3.43 -11.04 -7.60
C ILE A 14 2.31 -11.98 -7.14
N LYS A 15 1.09 -11.84 -7.66
CA LYS A 15 -0.01 -12.74 -7.32
C LYS A 15 0.24 -14.18 -7.80
N ASP A 16 0.93 -14.35 -8.92
CA ASP A 16 1.34 -15.67 -9.40
C ASP A 16 2.37 -16.31 -8.45
N GLU A 17 3.38 -15.54 -8.01
CA GLU A 17 4.36 -15.97 -7.01
C GLU A 17 3.69 -16.31 -5.66
N VAL A 18 2.72 -15.48 -5.22
CA VAL A 18 1.93 -15.72 -4.00
C VAL A 18 1.15 -17.02 -4.11
N LYS A 19 0.51 -17.27 -5.25
CA LYS A 19 -0.25 -18.50 -5.50
C LYS A 19 0.61 -19.75 -5.34
N GLU A 20 1.84 -19.73 -5.83
CA GLU A 20 2.79 -20.82 -5.65
C GLU A 20 3.17 -21.02 -4.17
N LYS A 21 3.43 -19.92 -3.45
CA LYS A 21 3.73 -19.96 -2.02
C LYS A 21 2.56 -20.50 -1.19
N VAL A 22 1.31 -20.07 -1.49
CA VAL A 22 0.09 -20.58 -0.84
C VAL A 22 -0.07 -22.08 -1.08
N ALA A 23 0.16 -22.56 -2.30
CA ALA A 23 0.11 -23.98 -2.62
C ALA A 23 1.17 -24.78 -1.84
N ALA A 24 2.38 -24.23 -1.68
CA ALA A 24 3.44 -24.84 -0.90
C ALA A 24 3.11 -24.90 0.61
N LEU A 25 2.51 -23.88 1.19
CA LEU A 25 2.03 -23.85 2.58
C LEU A 25 0.91 -24.88 2.78
N LYS A 26 -0.04 -24.93 1.85
CA LYS A 26 -1.15 -25.89 1.89
C LYS A 26 -0.67 -27.35 1.82
N ALA A 27 0.36 -27.64 1.05
CA ALA A 27 0.97 -28.97 0.99
C ALA A 27 1.60 -29.38 2.34
N LYS A 28 1.93 -28.41 3.21
CA LYS A 28 2.42 -28.61 4.58
C LYS A 28 1.29 -28.56 5.63
N GLY A 29 0.04 -28.52 5.22
CA GLY A 29 -1.13 -28.48 6.11
C GLY A 29 -1.49 -27.08 6.63
N ILE A 30 -0.88 -26.01 6.11
CA ILE A 30 -1.16 -24.63 6.53
C ILE A 30 -2.09 -23.98 5.49
N GLU A 31 -3.30 -23.64 5.92
CA GLU A 31 -4.26 -22.86 5.12
C GLU A 31 -4.06 -21.36 5.43
N THR A 32 -3.72 -20.57 4.42
CA THR A 32 -3.58 -19.11 4.58
C THR A 32 -4.95 -18.45 4.58
N THR A 33 -5.27 -17.68 5.64
CA THR A 33 -6.60 -17.06 5.82
C THR A 33 -6.49 -15.57 6.11
N LEU A 34 -7.24 -14.77 5.35
CA LEU A 34 -7.41 -13.32 5.54
C LEU A 34 -8.83 -13.00 6.01
N ALA A 35 -8.97 -12.34 7.16
CA ALA A 35 -10.22 -11.73 7.60
C ALA A 35 -10.28 -10.27 7.14
N VAL A 36 -11.31 -9.90 6.40
CA VAL A 36 -11.57 -8.54 5.91
C VAL A 36 -12.84 -8.01 6.54
N ILE A 37 -12.75 -6.90 7.25
CA ILE A 37 -13.89 -6.24 7.90
C ILE A 37 -14.20 -4.96 7.15
N GLN A 38 -15.43 -4.77 6.73
CA GLN A 38 -15.97 -3.51 6.19
C GLN A 38 -17.12 -3.04 7.07
N VAL A 39 -17.05 -1.79 7.52
CA VAL A 39 -18.13 -1.13 8.27
C VAL A 39 -18.87 -0.18 7.34
N GLY A 40 -20.17 -0.39 7.20
CA GLY A 40 -20.98 0.34 6.23
C GLY A 40 -20.75 -0.11 4.79
N ASN A 41 -21.25 0.68 3.84
CA ASN A 41 -21.30 0.34 2.42
C ASN A 41 -20.79 1.47 1.52
N ASP A 42 -19.74 2.17 1.96
CA ASP A 42 -19.07 3.16 1.11
C ASP A 42 -18.71 2.55 -0.25
N PRO A 43 -19.13 3.16 -1.38
CA PRO A 43 -18.97 2.55 -2.71
C PRO A 43 -17.50 2.29 -3.08
N ALA A 44 -16.58 3.18 -2.69
CA ALA A 44 -15.16 3.00 -2.97
C ALA A 44 -14.59 1.82 -2.18
N SER A 45 -14.89 1.74 -0.88
CA SER A 45 -14.49 0.64 0.01
C SER A 45 -15.04 -0.71 -0.49
N THR A 46 -16.29 -0.74 -0.95
CA THR A 46 -16.92 -1.96 -1.48
C THR A 46 -16.20 -2.48 -2.73
N VAL A 47 -15.78 -1.59 -3.63
CA VAL A 47 -14.97 -1.98 -4.80
C VAL A 47 -13.62 -2.56 -4.37
N TYR A 48 -12.95 -1.93 -3.39
CA TYR A 48 -11.66 -2.42 -2.87
C TYR A 48 -11.79 -3.78 -2.19
N VAL A 49 -12.79 -3.97 -1.33
CA VAL A 49 -13.08 -5.26 -0.69
C VAL A 49 -13.40 -6.33 -1.73
N GLY A 50 -14.20 -6.00 -2.76
CA GLY A 50 -14.48 -6.91 -3.86
C GLY A 50 -13.22 -7.34 -4.63
N ASN A 51 -12.29 -6.42 -4.87
CA ASN A 51 -11.02 -6.72 -5.52
C ASN A 51 -10.09 -7.58 -4.62
N LYS A 52 -10.09 -7.35 -3.30
CA LYS A 52 -9.36 -8.18 -2.33
C LYS A 52 -9.90 -9.61 -2.29
N LYS A 53 -11.25 -9.80 -2.29
CA LYS A 53 -11.89 -11.12 -2.37
C LYS A 53 -11.45 -11.88 -3.64
N LYS A 54 -11.50 -11.23 -4.80
CA LYS A 54 -11.02 -11.83 -6.08
C LYS A 54 -9.54 -12.18 -6.04
N ALA A 55 -8.70 -11.36 -5.40
CA ALA A 55 -7.29 -11.65 -5.27
C ALA A 55 -7.04 -12.86 -4.34
N CYS A 56 -7.76 -12.96 -3.23
CA CYS A 56 -7.74 -14.14 -2.36
C CYS A 56 -8.14 -15.42 -3.12
N GLU A 57 -9.25 -15.37 -3.85
CA GLU A 57 -9.70 -16.50 -4.69
C GLU A 57 -8.64 -16.91 -5.70
N TYR A 58 -8.04 -15.95 -6.41
CA TYR A 58 -7.01 -16.21 -7.40
C TYR A 58 -5.75 -16.86 -6.81
N THR A 59 -5.32 -16.37 -5.65
CA THR A 59 -4.09 -16.84 -4.98
C THR A 59 -4.29 -18.09 -4.12
N GLY A 60 -5.54 -18.49 -3.87
CA GLY A 60 -5.88 -19.63 -3.02
C GLY A 60 -5.89 -19.30 -1.52
N ILE A 61 -5.88 -18.02 -1.15
CA ILE A 61 -6.04 -17.54 0.22
C ILE A 61 -7.52 -17.62 0.60
N ARG A 62 -7.84 -18.22 1.74
CA ARG A 62 -9.20 -18.23 2.29
C ARG A 62 -9.58 -16.84 2.76
N SER A 63 -10.68 -16.29 2.22
CA SER A 63 -11.19 -14.97 2.62
C SER A 63 -12.40 -15.12 3.55
N LEU A 64 -12.30 -14.51 4.73
CA LEU A 64 -13.41 -14.33 5.67
C LEU A 64 -13.86 -12.88 5.60
N ALA A 65 -15.02 -12.62 5.00
CA ALA A 65 -15.54 -11.27 4.85
C ALA A 65 -16.61 -10.98 5.89
N TYR A 66 -16.43 -9.89 6.61
CA TYR A 66 -17.34 -9.35 7.60
C TYR A 66 -17.84 -7.99 7.12
N GLU A 67 -19.03 -7.97 6.53
CA GLU A 67 -19.73 -6.76 6.10
C GLU A 67 -20.72 -6.40 7.19
N ILE A 68 -20.42 -5.37 7.98
CA ILE A 68 -21.21 -5.00 9.16
C ILE A 68 -21.85 -3.62 8.97
N PRO A 69 -23.02 -3.37 9.60
CA PRO A 69 -23.75 -2.13 9.43
C PRO A 69 -22.94 -0.88 9.77
N GLU A 70 -23.28 0.26 9.14
CA GLU A 70 -22.64 1.55 9.41
C GLU A 70 -22.84 2.01 10.86
N GLU A 71 -23.96 1.63 11.47
CA GLU A 71 -24.32 1.96 12.84
C GLU A 71 -23.58 1.13 13.90
N THR A 72 -22.76 0.14 13.46
CA THR A 72 -21.97 -0.69 14.37
C THR A 72 -21.11 0.19 15.27
N THR A 73 -21.20 -0.04 16.57
CA THR A 73 -20.43 0.72 17.54
C THR A 73 -18.96 0.32 17.52
N GLU A 74 -18.10 1.24 17.98
CA GLU A 74 -16.66 0.95 18.15
C GLU A 74 -16.43 -0.27 19.03
N GLU A 75 -17.23 -0.43 20.11
CA GLU A 75 -17.09 -1.56 21.02
C GLU A 75 -17.42 -2.91 20.34
N GLU A 76 -18.46 -2.96 19.51
CA GLU A 76 -18.81 -4.16 18.74
C GLU A 76 -17.73 -4.51 17.72
N LEU A 77 -17.18 -3.50 17.01
CA LEU A 77 -16.09 -3.72 16.08
C LEU A 77 -14.82 -4.21 16.80
N LEU A 78 -14.48 -3.63 17.95
CA LEU A 78 -13.34 -4.08 18.75
C LEU A 78 -13.51 -5.51 19.26
N LYS A 79 -14.72 -5.90 19.69
CA LYS A 79 -15.04 -7.31 20.07
C LYS A 79 -14.82 -8.26 18.90
N LEU A 80 -15.23 -7.88 17.69
CA LEU A 80 -14.99 -8.68 16.49
C LEU A 80 -13.48 -8.82 16.21
N VAL A 81 -12.74 -7.72 16.25
CA VAL A 81 -11.27 -7.74 16.05
C VAL A 81 -10.59 -8.64 17.08
N HIS A 82 -10.93 -8.51 18.37
CA HIS A 82 -10.37 -9.38 19.41
C HIS A 82 -10.71 -10.86 19.19
N SER A 83 -11.95 -11.17 18.81
CA SER A 83 -12.32 -12.55 18.49
C SER A 83 -11.53 -13.14 17.32
N LEU A 84 -11.13 -12.31 16.34
CA LEU A 84 -10.29 -12.73 15.21
C LEU A 84 -8.82 -12.85 15.61
N ASN A 85 -8.34 -12.01 16.54
CA ASN A 85 -7.01 -12.15 17.11
C ASN A 85 -6.81 -13.52 17.78
N ASP A 86 -7.85 -14.02 18.48
CA ASP A 86 -7.80 -15.29 19.23
C ASP A 86 -7.95 -16.53 18.34
N ARG A 87 -8.19 -16.37 17.04
CA ARG A 87 -8.39 -17.48 16.09
C ARG A 87 -7.07 -17.92 15.47
N ASP A 88 -6.65 -19.15 15.71
CA ASP A 88 -5.44 -19.75 15.10
C ASP A 88 -5.57 -19.97 13.58
N ASP A 89 -6.82 -20.09 13.07
CA ASP A 89 -7.10 -20.27 11.65
C ASP A 89 -7.18 -18.94 10.86
N VAL A 90 -6.84 -17.81 11.48
CA VAL A 90 -6.76 -16.47 10.84
C VAL A 90 -5.33 -15.96 10.88
N ASP A 91 -4.73 -15.75 9.72
CA ASP A 91 -3.35 -15.27 9.58
C ASP A 91 -3.25 -13.75 9.44
N GLY A 92 -4.24 -13.13 8.84
CA GLY A 92 -4.28 -11.68 8.67
C GLY A 92 -5.65 -11.09 8.97
N ILE A 93 -5.64 -9.90 9.55
CA ILE A 93 -6.84 -9.11 9.81
C ILE A 93 -6.68 -7.77 9.10
N LEU A 94 -7.68 -7.39 8.32
CA LEU A 94 -7.75 -6.11 7.65
C LEU A 94 -9.09 -5.44 7.98
N VAL A 95 -9.03 -4.22 8.49
CA VAL A 95 -10.21 -3.37 8.63
C VAL A 95 -10.17 -2.30 7.55
N GLN A 96 -11.14 -2.34 6.64
CA GLN A 96 -11.17 -1.44 5.49
C GLN A 96 -11.41 0.01 5.93
N LEU A 97 -10.46 0.89 5.62
CA LEU A 97 -10.59 2.33 5.83
C LEU A 97 -11.21 3.01 4.60
N PRO A 98 -11.86 4.19 4.78
CA PRO A 98 -12.11 4.87 6.06
C PRO A 98 -13.23 4.22 6.87
N LEU A 99 -13.20 4.41 8.19
CA LEU A 99 -14.28 4.01 9.09
C LEU A 99 -15.32 5.14 9.25
N PRO A 100 -16.56 4.81 9.67
CA PRO A 100 -17.54 5.80 10.08
C PRO A 100 -17.00 6.74 11.17
N LYS A 101 -17.39 8.02 11.15
CA LYS A 101 -16.82 9.09 12.01
C LYS A 101 -16.93 8.83 13.52
N HIS A 102 -17.85 7.99 13.96
CA HIS A 102 -18.04 7.64 15.36
C HIS A 102 -17.08 6.56 15.86
N ILE A 103 -16.28 5.97 14.98
CA ILE A 103 -15.29 4.94 15.29
C ILE A 103 -13.88 5.56 15.17
N ASN A 104 -13.07 5.37 16.18
CA ASN A 104 -11.68 5.83 16.18
C ASN A 104 -10.77 4.84 15.44
N GLU A 105 -10.29 5.21 14.25
CA GLU A 105 -9.43 4.36 13.41
C GLU A 105 -8.16 3.92 14.12
N ASP A 106 -7.49 4.81 14.88
CA ASP A 106 -6.24 4.48 15.59
C ASP A 106 -6.46 3.41 16.65
N ARG A 107 -7.59 3.45 17.37
CA ARG A 107 -7.93 2.42 18.36
C ARG A 107 -8.20 1.07 17.70
N VAL A 108 -8.86 1.06 16.57
CA VAL A 108 -9.14 -0.18 15.81
C VAL A 108 -7.84 -0.78 15.27
N ILE A 109 -6.97 0.04 14.67
CA ILE A 109 -5.66 -0.41 14.18
C ILE A 109 -4.84 -1.01 15.32
N GLN A 110 -4.78 -0.34 16.48
CA GLN A 110 -4.04 -0.82 17.65
C GLN A 110 -4.64 -2.06 18.32
N ALA A 111 -5.91 -2.37 18.08
CA ALA A 111 -6.55 -3.57 18.59
C ALA A 111 -6.22 -4.83 17.77
N ILE A 112 -5.77 -4.68 16.52
CA ILE A 112 -5.31 -5.81 15.71
C ILE A 112 -4.01 -6.34 16.32
N SER A 113 -3.91 -7.67 16.47
CA SER A 113 -2.64 -8.28 16.89
C SER A 113 -1.51 -7.94 15.91
N PRO A 114 -0.36 -7.45 16.39
CA PRO A 114 0.79 -7.18 15.52
C PRO A 114 1.19 -8.34 14.62
N ALA A 115 1.00 -9.58 15.07
CA ALA A 115 1.27 -10.78 14.29
C ALA A 115 0.26 -11.01 13.14
N LYS A 116 -0.87 -10.29 13.13
CA LYS A 116 -1.93 -10.40 12.13
C LYS A 116 -2.20 -9.06 11.38
N ASP A 117 -1.36 -8.05 11.62
CA ASP A 117 -1.45 -6.71 11.00
C ASP A 117 -0.93 -6.72 9.56
N VAL A 118 -1.61 -7.43 8.67
CA VAL A 118 -1.16 -7.61 7.27
C VAL A 118 -1.21 -6.33 6.42
N ASP A 119 -1.87 -5.27 6.89
CA ASP A 119 -1.79 -3.92 6.28
C ASP A 119 -0.53 -3.16 6.70
N GLY A 120 0.12 -3.54 7.82
CA GLY A 120 1.33 -2.91 8.33
C GLY A 120 1.11 -1.52 8.92
N PHE A 121 -0.06 -1.28 9.54
CA PHE A 121 -0.41 0.03 10.12
C PHE A 121 -0.25 0.08 11.64
N HIS A 122 -0.13 -1.07 12.30
CA HIS A 122 0.05 -1.14 13.74
C HIS A 122 1.36 -0.42 14.16
N PRO A 123 1.37 0.35 15.27
CA PRO A 123 2.56 1.06 15.73
C PRO A 123 3.79 0.19 15.89
N GLN A 124 3.63 -1.10 16.23
CA GLN A 124 4.75 -2.05 16.30
C GLN A 124 5.33 -2.36 14.92
N SER A 125 4.49 -2.56 13.90
CA SER A 125 4.93 -2.75 12.51
C SER A 125 5.67 -1.50 11.98
N VAL A 126 5.14 -0.32 12.27
CA VAL A 126 5.76 0.96 11.92
C VAL A 126 7.10 1.16 12.65
N GLY A 127 7.17 0.79 13.93
CA GLY A 127 8.40 0.82 14.73
C GLY A 127 9.46 -0.11 14.17
N ALA A 128 9.10 -1.36 13.89
CA ALA A 128 9.98 -2.37 13.29
C ALA A 128 10.54 -1.89 11.94
N LEU A 129 9.67 -1.36 11.06
CA LEU A 129 10.11 -0.75 9.80
C LEU A 129 11.13 0.37 10.03
N SER A 130 10.89 1.25 10.99
CA SER A 130 11.73 2.43 11.28
C SER A 130 13.14 2.06 11.75
N ILE A 131 13.28 0.96 12.50
CA ILE A 131 14.57 0.50 13.05
C ILE A 131 15.20 -0.66 12.27
N GLY A 132 14.56 -1.09 11.19
CA GLY A 132 15.08 -2.13 10.31
C GLY A 132 14.83 -3.57 10.79
N GLU A 133 13.97 -3.76 11.78
CA GLU A 133 13.59 -5.08 12.29
C GLU A 133 12.55 -5.78 11.39
N PRO A 134 12.42 -7.12 11.49
CA PRO A 134 11.36 -7.87 10.82
C PRO A 134 9.97 -7.42 11.26
N GLY A 135 9.03 -7.40 10.34
CA GLY A 135 7.64 -7.03 10.61
C GLY A 135 6.85 -6.79 9.32
N PHE A 136 5.56 -6.54 9.48
CA PHE A 136 4.74 -6.20 8.34
C PHE A 136 5.06 -4.80 7.82
N VAL A 137 5.11 -4.68 6.50
CA VAL A 137 5.31 -3.40 5.82
C VAL A 137 4.00 -2.99 5.18
N SER A 138 3.64 -1.71 5.32
CA SER A 138 2.46 -1.14 4.66
C SER A 138 2.46 -1.47 3.16
N CYS A 139 1.32 -2.00 2.69
CA CYS A 139 1.21 -2.63 1.36
C CYS A 139 1.54 -1.67 0.21
N THR A 140 1.02 -0.43 0.24
CA THR A 140 1.27 0.55 -0.83
C THR A 140 2.75 0.95 -0.91
N PRO A 141 3.43 1.32 0.18
CA PRO A 141 4.87 1.55 0.19
C PRO A 141 5.71 0.37 -0.29
N ALA A 142 5.38 -0.85 0.16
CA ALA A 142 6.05 -2.06 -0.30
C ALA A 142 5.89 -2.26 -1.81
N GLY A 143 4.68 -2.01 -2.33
CA GLY A 143 4.39 -2.06 -3.76
C GLY A 143 5.19 -1.04 -4.58
N ILE A 144 5.45 0.15 -4.04
CA ILE A 144 6.30 1.17 -4.68
C ILE A 144 7.73 0.64 -4.85
N ILE A 145 8.31 0.06 -3.80
CA ILE A 145 9.66 -0.50 -3.86
C ILE A 145 9.72 -1.67 -4.86
N GLU A 146 8.73 -2.55 -4.88
CA GLU A 146 8.65 -3.63 -5.86
C GLU A 146 8.58 -3.11 -7.31
N LEU A 147 7.81 -2.06 -7.57
CA LEU A 147 7.78 -1.42 -8.89
C LEU A 147 9.15 -0.90 -9.28
N LEU A 148 9.83 -0.16 -8.42
CA LEU A 148 11.17 0.37 -8.69
C LEU A 148 12.16 -0.76 -8.99
N LYS A 149 12.17 -1.82 -8.18
CA LYS A 149 13.07 -2.98 -8.36
C LYS A 149 12.81 -3.73 -9.66
N ARG A 150 11.55 -4.03 -9.98
CA ARG A 150 11.19 -4.80 -11.19
C ARG A 150 11.40 -4.03 -12.50
N TYR A 151 11.39 -2.71 -12.43
CA TYR A 151 11.77 -1.85 -13.54
C TYR A 151 13.27 -1.48 -13.56
N ASN A 152 14.09 -2.10 -12.68
CA ASN A 152 15.52 -1.84 -12.55
C ASN A 152 15.85 -0.35 -12.32
N ILE A 153 14.98 0.37 -11.61
CA ILE A 153 15.20 1.74 -11.20
C ILE A 153 16.07 1.71 -9.96
N GLN A 154 17.30 2.13 -10.08
CA GLN A 154 18.27 2.15 -9.00
C GLN A 154 17.84 3.14 -7.91
N ILE A 155 17.82 2.70 -6.65
CA ILE A 155 17.52 3.54 -5.48
C ILE A 155 18.82 3.93 -4.76
N ASP A 156 19.78 3.01 -4.72
CA ASP A 156 21.05 3.18 -4.03
C ASP A 156 21.80 4.42 -4.53
N GLY A 157 22.11 5.34 -3.60
CA GLY A 157 22.78 6.60 -3.86
C GLY A 157 21.94 7.67 -4.58
N LYS A 158 20.62 7.49 -4.75
CA LYS A 158 19.72 8.42 -5.44
C LYS A 158 19.04 9.42 -4.51
N GLU A 159 18.77 10.62 -5.02
CA GLU A 159 17.92 11.61 -4.36
C GLU A 159 16.45 11.18 -4.50
N CYS A 160 15.83 10.82 -3.38
CA CYS A 160 14.44 10.39 -3.31
C CYS A 160 13.62 11.47 -2.62
N VAL A 161 12.66 12.06 -3.31
CA VAL A 161 11.76 13.06 -2.73
C VAL A 161 10.35 12.50 -2.67
N ILE A 162 9.72 12.63 -1.50
CA ILE A 162 8.34 12.23 -1.28
C ILE A 162 7.50 13.47 -1.02
N ILE A 163 6.44 13.68 -1.78
CA ILE A 163 5.42 14.68 -1.47
C ILE A 163 4.28 13.96 -0.75
N GLY A 164 4.16 14.21 0.55
CA GLY A 164 3.21 13.56 1.45
C GLY A 164 3.88 12.94 2.67
N ARG A 165 3.20 12.99 3.83
CA ARG A 165 3.73 12.50 5.12
C ARG A 165 2.70 11.72 5.93
N SER A 166 1.78 11.03 5.24
CA SER A 166 0.80 10.18 5.92
C SER A 166 1.47 8.99 6.61
N ASN A 167 0.83 8.48 7.67
CA ASN A 167 1.33 7.30 8.37
C ASN A 167 1.26 6.03 7.53
N ILE A 168 0.34 5.99 6.55
CA ILE A 168 0.06 4.80 5.74
C ILE A 168 0.88 4.74 4.43
N VAL A 169 1.40 5.88 3.92
CA VAL A 169 2.19 5.92 2.67
C VAL A 169 3.47 6.73 2.82
N GLY A 170 3.38 8.04 3.05
CA GLY A 170 4.53 8.95 2.95
C GLY A 170 5.68 8.59 3.89
N LYS A 171 5.39 8.39 5.17
CA LYS A 171 6.40 7.99 6.15
C LYS A 171 6.95 6.57 5.87
N PRO A 172 6.12 5.52 5.67
CA PRO A 172 6.65 4.19 5.40
C PRO A 172 7.49 4.13 4.12
N VAL A 173 7.07 4.79 3.02
CA VAL A 173 7.88 4.76 1.79
C VAL A 173 9.22 5.47 1.98
N SER A 174 9.27 6.53 2.82
CA SER A 174 10.53 7.20 3.12
C SER A 174 11.51 6.28 3.85
N MET A 175 11.02 5.47 4.81
CA MET A 175 11.84 4.49 5.52
C MET A 175 12.32 3.36 4.59
N LEU A 176 11.47 2.90 3.69
CA LEU A 176 11.84 1.86 2.72
C LEU A 176 12.90 2.36 1.72
N LEU A 177 12.76 3.58 1.18
CA LEU A 177 13.76 4.16 0.28
C LEU A 177 15.10 4.38 1.02
N LEU A 178 15.06 4.78 2.30
CA LEU A 178 16.25 4.89 3.14
C LEU A 178 16.93 3.54 3.35
N ARG A 179 16.17 2.45 3.57
CA ARG A 179 16.70 1.08 3.69
C ARG A 179 17.37 0.58 2.40
N GLU A 180 16.93 1.08 1.25
CA GLU A 180 17.54 0.79 -0.05
C GLU A 180 18.69 1.78 -0.38
N ASN A 181 19.25 2.48 0.61
CA ASN A 181 20.34 3.45 0.52
C ASN A 181 20.01 4.72 -0.30
N GLY A 182 18.75 5.10 -0.45
CA GLY A 182 18.35 6.38 -1.03
C GLY A 182 18.58 7.53 -0.06
N THR A 183 18.93 8.71 -0.58
CA THR A 183 18.92 9.98 0.18
C THR A 183 17.51 10.54 0.15
N VAL A 184 16.85 10.62 1.31
CA VAL A 184 15.40 10.85 1.37
C VAL A 184 15.06 12.24 1.89
N THR A 185 14.21 12.94 1.14
CA THR A 185 13.57 14.20 1.55
C THR A 185 12.06 14.06 1.55
N VAL A 186 11.41 14.37 2.69
CA VAL A 186 9.94 14.34 2.82
C VAL A 186 9.40 15.77 2.78
N CYS A 187 8.53 16.03 1.80
CA CYS A 187 7.87 17.31 1.58
C CYS A 187 6.38 17.24 2.01
N HIS A 188 5.85 18.39 2.38
CA HIS A 188 4.47 18.53 2.85
C HIS A 188 3.95 19.96 2.60
N SER A 189 2.73 20.27 3.03
CA SER A 189 2.07 21.58 2.82
C SER A 189 2.82 22.78 3.40
N HIS A 190 3.77 22.58 4.31
CA HIS A 190 4.61 23.64 4.89
C HIS A 190 6.03 23.68 4.29
N THR A 191 6.33 22.88 3.27
CA THR A 191 7.64 22.90 2.61
C THR A 191 7.78 24.17 1.78
N ALA A 192 8.78 24.97 2.09
CA ALA A 192 9.13 26.16 1.30
C ALA A 192 9.72 25.69 -0.05
N ASP A 193 9.46 26.46 -1.08
CA ASP A 193 10.01 26.26 -2.43
C ASP A 193 9.91 24.82 -2.92
N LEU A 194 8.73 24.20 -2.74
CA LEU A 194 8.48 22.78 -3.04
C LEU A 194 9.01 22.36 -4.42
N LYS A 195 8.83 23.19 -5.45
CA LYS A 195 9.34 22.91 -6.81
C LYS A 195 10.86 22.76 -6.84
N GLU A 196 11.59 23.61 -6.14
CA GLU A 196 13.05 23.53 -6.08
C GLU A 196 13.53 22.26 -5.39
N VAL A 197 12.83 21.83 -4.35
CA VAL A 197 13.14 20.58 -3.66
C VAL A 197 12.87 19.38 -4.57
N THR A 198 11.70 19.34 -5.22
CA THR A 198 11.31 18.20 -6.04
C THR A 198 12.11 18.05 -7.33
N ARG A 199 12.60 19.14 -7.91
CA ARG A 199 13.47 19.14 -9.11
C ARG A 199 14.84 18.48 -8.89
N ARG A 200 15.23 18.20 -7.66
CA ARG A 200 16.47 17.46 -7.37
C ARG A 200 16.27 15.95 -7.42
N ALA A 201 15.01 15.49 -7.36
CA ALA A 201 14.66 14.09 -7.22
C ALA A 201 15.04 13.25 -8.43
N ASP A 202 15.84 12.21 -8.24
CA ASP A 202 15.98 11.11 -9.18
C ASP A 202 14.74 10.19 -9.13
N ILE A 203 14.15 10.06 -7.93
CA ILE A 203 12.89 9.35 -7.69
C ILE A 203 11.94 10.30 -6.96
N LEU A 204 10.81 10.60 -7.58
CA LEU A 204 9.75 11.43 -7.01
C LEU A 204 8.51 10.58 -6.71
N VAL A 205 8.14 10.48 -5.43
CA VAL A 205 6.90 9.81 -5.00
C VAL A 205 5.88 10.87 -4.60
N VAL A 206 4.67 10.79 -5.16
CA VAL A 206 3.60 11.77 -4.89
C VAL A 206 2.41 11.06 -4.26
N ALA A 207 2.04 11.47 -3.03
CA ALA A 207 0.99 10.83 -2.22
C ALA A 207 0.28 11.89 -1.35
N ILE A 208 -0.51 12.77 -1.98
CA ILE A 208 -1.17 13.92 -1.32
C ILE A 208 -2.68 13.99 -1.51
N GLY A 209 -3.26 13.17 -2.39
CA GLY A 209 -4.70 13.15 -2.68
C GLY A 209 -5.17 14.49 -3.29
N ARG A 210 -4.42 15.01 -4.27
CA ARG A 210 -4.74 16.24 -4.97
C ARG A 210 -4.58 16.07 -6.48
N ALA A 211 -5.70 15.90 -7.17
CA ALA A 211 -5.75 15.65 -8.61
C ALA A 211 -4.83 16.59 -9.40
N LYS A 212 -3.90 16.01 -10.18
CA LYS A 212 -3.01 16.69 -11.14
C LYS A 212 -2.20 17.86 -10.57
N PHE A 213 -1.90 17.84 -9.27
CA PHE A 213 -1.18 18.92 -8.60
C PHE A 213 0.28 19.02 -9.07
N VAL A 214 0.95 17.90 -9.31
CA VAL A 214 2.35 17.85 -9.74
C VAL A 214 2.41 17.87 -11.27
N THR A 215 2.88 18.97 -11.82
CA THR A 215 3.11 19.17 -13.25
C THR A 215 4.59 18.98 -13.61
N ALA A 216 4.95 19.05 -14.89
CA ALA A 216 6.33 18.92 -15.38
C ALA A 216 7.34 19.81 -14.65
N ASP A 217 6.93 20.98 -14.16
CA ASP A 217 7.82 21.92 -13.44
C ASP A 217 8.26 21.44 -12.07
N TYR A 218 7.68 20.42 -11.52
CA TYR A 218 8.11 19.77 -10.27
C TYR A 218 9.17 18.69 -10.52
N ILE A 219 9.37 18.27 -11.77
CA ILE A 219 10.07 17.04 -12.12
C ILE A 219 11.46 17.39 -12.67
N LYS A 220 12.49 16.66 -12.22
CA LYS A 220 13.81 16.63 -12.83
C LYS A 220 13.75 15.88 -14.15
N GLU A 221 14.49 16.32 -15.15
CA GLU A 221 14.63 15.59 -16.41
C GLU A 221 15.16 14.18 -16.18
N GLY A 222 14.45 13.18 -16.71
CA GLY A 222 14.83 11.78 -16.58
C GLY A 222 14.46 11.11 -15.22
N ALA A 223 13.78 11.81 -14.30
CA ALA A 223 13.38 11.25 -13.02
C ALA A 223 12.37 10.10 -13.14
N ALA A 224 12.41 9.17 -12.20
CA ALA A 224 11.33 8.21 -12.00
C ALA A 224 10.22 8.86 -11.15
N VAL A 225 8.99 8.86 -11.66
CA VAL A 225 7.83 9.48 -11.01
C VAL A 225 6.82 8.41 -10.61
N ILE A 226 6.57 8.30 -9.32
CA ILE A 226 5.63 7.33 -8.74
C ILE A 226 4.42 8.10 -8.21
N ASP A 227 3.32 8.01 -8.92
CA ASP A 227 2.05 8.62 -8.56
C ASP A 227 1.21 7.62 -7.75
N VAL A 228 0.95 7.95 -6.50
CA VAL A 228 0.15 7.16 -5.56
C VAL A 228 -1.29 7.65 -5.50
N GLY A 229 -1.56 8.84 -6.05
CA GLY A 229 -2.87 9.46 -6.03
C GLY A 229 -3.94 8.59 -6.68
N MET A 230 -5.14 8.63 -6.13
CA MET A 230 -6.32 8.00 -6.71
C MET A 230 -7.51 8.94 -6.54
N ASP A 231 -7.52 9.95 -7.38
CA ASP A 231 -8.45 11.06 -7.36
C ASP A 231 -9.42 11.00 -8.55
N ARG A 232 -10.33 11.92 -8.57
CA ARG A 232 -11.18 12.20 -9.75
C ARG A 232 -10.95 13.62 -10.21
N ASP A 233 -10.79 13.80 -11.51
CA ASP A 233 -10.72 15.12 -12.11
C ASP A 233 -12.12 15.79 -12.15
N GLU A 234 -12.17 17.00 -12.66
CA GLU A 234 -13.39 17.80 -12.80
C GLU A 234 -14.51 17.14 -13.65
N ASN A 235 -14.13 16.16 -14.49
CA ASN A 235 -15.04 15.37 -15.30
C ASN A 235 -15.42 14.04 -14.63
N GLY A 236 -14.98 13.79 -13.40
CA GLY A 236 -15.19 12.54 -12.67
C GLY A 236 -14.32 11.38 -13.14
N LYS A 237 -13.39 11.60 -14.07
CA LYS A 237 -12.45 10.58 -14.55
C LYS A 237 -11.37 10.34 -13.50
N LEU A 238 -11.03 9.06 -13.30
CA LEU A 238 -9.96 8.68 -12.38
C LEU A 238 -8.61 9.23 -12.87
N CYS A 239 -7.89 9.89 -11.97
CA CYS A 239 -6.56 10.44 -12.19
C CYS A 239 -5.71 10.31 -10.92
N GLY A 240 -4.44 10.66 -10.99
CA GLY A 240 -3.55 10.73 -9.86
C GLY A 240 -3.25 12.16 -9.40
N ASP A 241 -2.29 12.25 -8.48
CA ASP A 241 -1.72 13.51 -7.99
C ASP A 241 -0.85 14.21 -9.03
N VAL A 242 -0.36 13.45 -10.03
CA VAL A 242 0.52 13.95 -11.10
C VAL A 242 -0.29 14.23 -12.35
N ASP A 243 -0.03 15.37 -12.98
CA ASP A 243 -0.50 15.65 -14.33
C ASP A 243 0.30 14.82 -15.32
N PHE A 244 -0.22 13.62 -15.62
CA PHE A 244 0.47 12.59 -16.38
C PHE A 244 0.90 13.08 -17.78
N GLU A 245 0.05 13.85 -18.45
CA GLU A 245 0.31 14.31 -19.82
C GLU A 245 1.52 15.24 -19.89
N SER A 246 1.65 16.15 -18.93
CA SER A 246 2.84 17.03 -18.86
C SER A 246 4.07 16.31 -18.30
N ALA A 247 3.87 15.42 -17.32
CA ALA A 247 4.95 14.74 -16.62
C ALA A 247 5.67 13.69 -17.50
N VAL A 248 4.95 12.97 -18.35
CA VAL A 248 5.48 11.88 -19.18
C VAL A 248 6.53 12.36 -20.20
N GLU A 249 6.46 13.62 -20.60
CA GLU A 249 7.44 14.19 -21.54
C GLU A 249 8.81 14.42 -20.88
N LYS A 250 8.82 14.59 -19.54
CA LYS A 250 10.03 14.94 -18.78
C LYS A 250 10.58 13.79 -17.96
N ALA A 251 9.71 12.91 -17.50
CA ALA A 251 10.09 11.73 -16.71
C ALA A 251 10.92 10.73 -17.54
N GLY A 252 11.84 10.03 -16.89
CA GLY A 252 12.49 8.83 -17.44
C GLY A 252 11.63 7.59 -17.30
N ALA A 253 10.87 7.50 -16.20
CA ALA A 253 9.89 6.46 -15.92
C ALA A 253 8.71 7.06 -15.14
N ILE A 254 7.50 6.55 -15.33
CA ILE A 254 6.30 7.08 -14.67
C ILE A 254 5.23 6.01 -14.50
N THR A 255 4.54 6.00 -13.35
CA THR A 255 3.36 5.18 -13.13
C THR A 255 2.10 5.85 -13.70
N PRO A 256 1.23 5.13 -14.43
CA PRO A 256 -0.06 5.65 -14.85
C PRO A 256 -1.09 5.56 -13.72
N VAL A 257 -2.11 6.42 -13.74
CA VAL A 257 -3.31 6.27 -12.92
C VAL A 257 -4.55 6.29 -13.83
N PRO A 258 -5.34 5.21 -13.83
CA PRO A 258 -5.20 3.96 -13.08
C PRO A 258 -4.14 3.01 -13.68
N GLY A 259 -3.70 2.05 -12.87
CA GLY A 259 -2.89 0.92 -13.35
C GLY A 259 -1.42 0.93 -12.91
N GLY A 260 -1.01 1.96 -12.15
CA GLY A 260 0.31 2.04 -11.51
C GLY A 260 0.31 1.43 -10.11
N VAL A 261 0.36 2.27 -9.07
CA VAL A 261 0.53 1.84 -7.67
C VAL A 261 -0.70 1.09 -7.12
N GLY A 262 -1.93 1.49 -7.47
CA GLY A 262 -3.16 0.91 -6.89
C GLY A 262 -3.24 -0.62 -6.94
N PRO A 263 -2.98 -1.30 -8.07
CA PRO A 263 -2.96 -2.77 -8.15
C PRO A 263 -1.95 -3.43 -7.23
N MET A 264 -0.83 -2.75 -6.94
CA MET A 264 0.26 -3.27 -6.11
C MET A 264 -0.16 -3.45 -4.65
N THR A 265 -0.98 -2.54 -4.11
CA THR A 265 -1.47 -2.60 -2.73
C THR A 265 -2.13 -3.95 -2.44
N ILE A 266 -2.97 -4.44 -3.35
CA ILE A 266 -3.65 -5.73 -3.19
C ILE A 266 -2.66 -6.91 -3.32
N ALA A 267 -1.72 -6.84 -4.25
CA ALA A 267 -0.72 -7.90 -4.41
C ALA A 267 0.19 -8.02 -3.18
N MET A 268 0.60 -6.88 -2.61
CA MET A 268 1.43 -6.87 -1.39
C MET A 268 0.64 -7.32 -0.16
N LEU A 269 -0.65 -7.02 -0.07
CA LEU A 269 -1.51 -7.60 0.97
C LEU A 269 -1.53 -9.13 0.91
N MET A 270 -1.68 -9.71 -0.28
CA MET A 270 -1.63 -11.17 -0.44
C MET A 270 -0.26 -11.73 -0.03
N ASN A 271 0.83 -11.03 -0.37
CA ASN A 271 2.17 -11.41 0.05
C ASN A 271 2.35 -11.34 1.57
N ASN A 272 1.82 -10.31 2.24
CA ASN A 272 1.84 -10.21 3.71
C ASN A 272 1.03 -11.33 4.38
N CYS A 273 -0.10 -11.75 3.81
CA CYS A 273 -0.86 -12.89 4.33
C CYS A 273 -0.04 -14.20 4.28
N VAL A 274 0.68 -14.42 3.18
CA VAL A 274 1.56 -15.59 3.03
C VAL A 274 2.74 -15.53 4.01
N TYR A 275 3.32 -14.36 4.19
CA TYR A 275 4.38 -14.15 5.18
C TYR A 275 3.88 -14.51 6.59
N SER A 276 2.71 -13.99 6.97
CA SER A 276 2.09 -14.31 8.28
C SER A 276 1.85 -15.81 8.46
N ALA A 277 1.21 -16.46 7.47
CA ALA A 277 0.96 -17.90 7.53
C ALA A 277 2.26 -18.72 7.59
N GLY A 278 3.32 -18.22 6.93
CA GLY A 278 4.64 -18.84 6.89
C GLY A 278 5.35 -18.86 8.25
N LEU A 279 5.09 -17.91 9.13
CA LEU A 279 5.68 -17.86 10.47
C LEU A 279 5.32 -19.10 11.32
N LYS A 280 4.17 -19.72 11.05
CA LYS A 280 3.75 -20.98 11.69
C LYS A 280 4.67 -22.19 11.39
N LEU A 281 5.61 -22.06 10.44
CA LEU A 281 6.59 -23.10 10.16
C LEU A 281 7.83 -22.98 11.03
N GLU A 282 8.01 -21.84 11.70
CA GLU A 282 9.19 -21.54 12.52
C GLU A 282 8.94 -21.88 14.01
N ASP A 283 7.66 -22.08 14.39
CA ASP A 283 7.19 -22.52 15.70
C ASP A 283 7.09 -24.07 15.75
#